data_c9ed63a762296a57b2401be723e14946
#
_entry.id   c9ed63a762296a57b2401be723e14946
#
_cell.length_a   1.000
_cell.length_b   1.000
_cell.length_c   1.000
_cell.angle_alpha   90.00
_cell.angle_beta   90.00
_cell.angle_gamma   90.00
#
_symmetry.space_group_name_H-M   'P 1'
#
loop_
_entity.id
_entity.type
_entity.pdbx_description
1 polymer ?
#
loop_
_entity_poly.entity_id
_entity_poly.type
_entity_poly.pdbx_seq_one_letter_code
_entity_poly.pdbx_strand_id
1 'polypeptide(L)'
;MREVYLDYSATTPVKKEVLDEMLPYYMDGFGNPSSLYEKGEESKAALDKARDRVAKLINSNPSEVFFTSCGSEADNWALFGVADALKEKGNHIITTAIEHHAILHTGEFLEKHGYEMTYLPVLPDGSVDPAVF
;
A
#
# COMPACT_ATOMS: atom_id res chain seq x y z
N MET A 1 -36.69 -9.65 -0.89
CA MET A 1 -36.12 -8.63 0.03
C MET A 1 -35.00 -7.96 -0.71
N ARG A 2 -34.87 -6.61 -0.70
CA ARG A 2 -33.75 -5.90 -1.36
C ARG A 2 -32.54 -6.01 -0.44
N GLU A 3 -31.45 -6.56 -0.91
CA GLU A 3 -30.16 -6.54 -0.21
C GLU A 3 -29.52 -5.15 -0.34
N VAL A 4 -28.97 -4.61 0.75
CA VAL A 4 -28.29 -3.32 0.76
C VAL A 4 -26.95 -3.50 1.49
N TYR A 5 -25.85 -3.34 0.77
CA TYR A 5 -24.49 -3.38 1.31
C TYR A 5 -23.96 -1.95 1.47
N LEU A 6 -23.60 -1.55 2.70
CA LEU A 6 -23.18 -0.19 3.05
C LEU A 6 -21.75 -0.12 3.63
N ASP A 7 -21.04 -1.24 3.69
CA ASP A 7 -19.70 -1.29 4.29
C ASP A 7 -18.59 -1.28 3.22
N TYR A 8 -18.55 -0.22 2.42
CA TYR A 8 -17.52 -0.05 1.38
C TYR A 8 -16.11 0.23 1.93
N SER A 9 -15.98 0.47 3.24
CA SER A 9 -14.66 0.53 3.89
C SER A 9 -14.02 -0.85 4.06
N ALA A 10 -14.83 -1.91 4.20
CA ALA A 10 -14.32 -3.27 4.30
C ALA A 10 -13.90 -3.82 2.93
N THR A 11 -14.77 -3.72 1.92
CA THR A 11 -14.49 -4.15 0.55
C THR A 11 -15.47 -3.54 -0.45
N THR A 12 -15.08 -3.53 -1.71
CA THR A 12 -15.91 -3.06 -2.83
C THR A 12 -15.89 -4.08 -3.96
N PRO A 13 -16.94 -4.16 -4.80
CA PRO A 13 -16.89 -4.96 -6.01
C PRO A 13 -15.85 -4.39 -7.00
N VAL A 14 -15.20 -5.27 -7.75
CA VAL A 14 -14.34 -4.86 -8.87
C VAL A 14 -15.23 -4.26 -9.96
N LYS A 15 -14.89 -3.07 -10.43
CA LYS A 15 -15.60 -2.44 -11.55
C LYS A 15 -15.38 -3.23 -12.84
N LYS A 16 -16.41 -3.27 -13.68
CA LYS A 16 -16.36 -4.04 -14.94
C LYS A 16 -15.20 -3.59 -15.84
N GLU A 17 -14.97 -2.30 -15.96
CA GLU A 17 -13.89 -1.73 -16.77
C GLU A 17 -12.51 -2.17 -16.27
N VAL A 18 -12.34 -2.32 -14.95
CA VAL A 18 -11.10 -2.82 -14.34
C VAL A 18 -10.94 -4.31 -14.62
N LEU A 19 -12.01 -5.10 -14.47
CA LEU A 19 -11.99 -6.53 -14.76
C LEU A 19 -11.65 -6.80 -16.23
N ASP A 20 -12.26 -6.05 -17.15
CA ASP A 20 -12.00 -6.18 -18.59
C ASP A 20 -10.52 -5.91 -18.95
N GLU A 21 -9.86 -4.96 -18.28
CA GLU A 21 -8.43 -4.69 -18.45
C GLU A 21 -7.54 -5.78 -17.82
N MET A 22 -8.01 -6.48 -16.78
CA MET A 22 -7.27 -7.55 -16.10
C MET A 22 -7.33 -8.89 -16.84
N LEU A 23 -8.51 -9.27 -17.37
CA LEU A 23 -8.79 -10.59 -17.94
C LEU A 23 -7.75 -11.08 -18.97
N PRO A 24 -7.26 -10.25 -19.91
CA PRO A 24 -6.26 -10.69 -20.89
C PRO A 24 -4.97 -11.23 -20.25
N TYR A 25 -4.57 -10.73 -19.09
CA TYR A 25 -3.34 -11.15 -18.43
C TYR A 25 -3.46 -12.48 -17.67
N TYR A 26 -4.68 -12.96 -17.42
CA TYR A 26 -4.91 -14.29 -16.84
C TYR A 26 -4.85 -15.41 -17.87
N MET A 27 -5.09 -15.11 -19.15
CA MET A 27 -5.23 -16.12 -20.21
C MET A 27 -4.14 -16.01 -21.28
N ASP A 28 -3.99 -14.87 -21.90
CA ASP A 28 -3.13 -14.69 -23.08
C ASP A 28 -1.83 -13.95 -22.75
N GLY A 29 -1.87 -12.96 -21.90
CA GLY A 29 -0.75 -12.09 -21.51
C GLY A 29 0.02 -12.53 -20.27
N PHE A 30 0.13 -13.83 -20.01
CA PHE A 30 0.65 -14.42 -18.77
C PHE A 30 2.18 -14.49 -18.64
N GLY A 31 2.94 -13.78 -19.42
CA GLY A 31 4.42 -13.85 -19.41
C GLY A 31 5.05 -13.39 -18.10
N ASN A 32 6.20 -13.98 -17.74
CA ASN A 32 7.00 -13.47 -16.64
C ASN A 32 7.76 -12.20 -17.09
N PRO A 33 7.56 -11.03 -16.48
CA PRO A 33 8.18 -9.77 -16.88
C PRO A 33 9.72 -9.75 -16.72
N SER A 34 10.32 -10.74 -16.05
CA SER A 34 11.77 -10.90 -15.93
C SER A 34 12.38 -11.77 -17.03
N SER A 35 11.58 -12.38 -17.88
CA SER A 35 12.07 -13.21 -19.00
C SER A 35 12.54 -12.35 -20.17
N LEU A 36 13.62 -12.81 -20.85
CA LEU A 36 14.28 -12.08 -21.95
C LEU A 36 13.70 -12.40 -23.35
N TYR A 37 12.56 -13.07 -23.42
CA TYR A 37 11.89 -13.40 -24.67
C TYR A 37 10.55 -12.62 -24.77
N GLU A 38 10.00 -12.58 -25.99
CA GLU A 38 8.83 -11.77 -26.38
C GLU A 38 7.69 -11.77 -25.33
N LYS A 39 7.30 -12.94 -24.82
CA LYS A 39 6.24 -13.07 -23.81
C LYS A 39 6.56 -12.34 -22.51
N GLY A 40 7.82 -12.30 -22.10
CA GLY A 40 8.29 -11.56 -20.94
C GLY A 40 8.31 -10.05 -21.20
N GLU A 41 8.75 -9.64 -22.41
CA GLU A 41 8.78 -8.23 -22.81
C GLU A 41 7.37 -7.63 -22.88
N GLU A 42 6.39 -8.36 -23.43
CA GLU A 42 4.98 -7.95 -23.44
C GLU A 42 4.46 -7.69 -22.01
N SER A 43 4.69 -8.61 -21.10
CA SER A 43 4.25 -8.49 -19.69
C SER A 43 4.98 -7.35 -18.97
N LYS A 44 6.27 -7.17 -19.24
CA LYS A 44 7.05 -6.05 -18.71
C LYS A 44 6.51 -4.70 -19.20
N ALA A 45 6.24 -4.58 -20.49
CA ALA A 45 5.66 -3.35 -21.06
C ALA A 45 4.29 -3.01 -20.45
N ALA A 46 3.45 -4.03 -20.20
CA ALA A 46 2.17 -3.83 -19.54
C ALA A 46 2.33 -3.35 -18.10
N LEU A 47 3.25 -3.94 -17.33
CA LEU A 47 3.55 -3.56 -15.96
C LEU A 47 4.13 -2.14 -15.89
N ASP A 48 5.06 -1.78 -16.77
CA ASP A 48 5.66 -0.46 -16.82
C ASP A 48 4.60 0.61 -17.19
N LYS A 49 3.72 0.32 -18.14
CA LYS A 49 2.58 1.18 -18.47
C LYS A 49 1.62 1.39 -17.28
N ALA A 50 1.34 0.34 -16.52
CA ALA A 50 0.51 0.45 -15.30
C ALA A 50 1.19 1.33 -14.25
N ARG A 51 2.50 1.15 -14.04
CA ARG A 51 3.31 1.94 -13.13
C ARG A 51 3.34 3.42 -13.51
N ASP A 52 3.52 3.73 -14.78
CA ASP A 52 3.46 5.10 -15.31
C ASP A 52 2.11 5.78 -15.06
N ARG A 53 1.01 5.03 -15.22
CA ARG A 53 -0.35 5.56 -14.97
C ARG A 53 -0.54 5.91 -13.50
N VAL A 54 -0.10 5.03 -12.58
CA VAL A 54 -0.19 5.29 -11.13
C VAL A 54 0.71 6.46 -10.75
N ALA A 55 1.95 6.49 -11.22
CA ALA A 55 2.88 7.57 -10.95
C ALA A 55 2.33 8.94 -11.38
N LYS A 56 1.73 9.03 -12.58
CA LYS A 56 1.07 10.26 -13.05
C LYS A 56 -0.10 10.67 -12.16
N LEU A 57 -0.89 9.71 -11.66
CA LEU A 57 -2.05 9.99 -10.81
C LEU A 57 -1.64 10.65 -9.47
N ILE A 58 -0.53 10.24 -8.91
CA ILE A 58 0.00 10.74 -7.62
C ILE A 58 1.14 11.73 -7.77
N ASN A 59 1.44 12.17 -9.01
CA ASN A 59 2.54 13.11 -9.33
C ASN A 59 3.91 12.67 -8.82
N SER A 60 4.24 11.38 -9.01
CA SER A 60 5.54 10.79 -8.67
C SER A 60 6.29 10.30 -9.92
N ASN A 61 7.56 9.87 -9.74
CA ASN A 61 8.27 9.16 -10.79
C ASN A 61 7.86 7.68 -10.83
N PRO A 62 7.85 7.02 -11.99
CA PRO A 62 7.55 5.59 -12.08
C PRO A 62 8.46 4.70 -11.21
N SER A 63 9.70 5.10 -11.00
CA SER A 63 10.66 4.39 -10.13
C SER A 63 10.32 4.44 -8.64
N GLU A 64 9.39 5.31 -8.23
CA GLU A 64 8.91 5.45 -6.85
C GLU A 64 7.64 4.64 -6.59
N VAL A 65 7.09 3.96 -7.61
CA VAL A 65 5.87 3.15 -7.51
C VAL A 65 6.22 1.67 -7.45
N PHE A 66 5.80 1.02 -6.39
CA PHE A 66 5.98 -0.42 -6.17
C PHE A 66 4.62 -1.08 -5.97
N PHE A 67 4.37 -2.17 -6.70
CA PHE A 67 3.15 -2.95 -6.54
C PHE A 67 3.33 -4.01 -5.45
N THR A 68 2.36 -4.11 -4.57
CA THR A 68 2.28 -5.11 -3.50
C THR A 68 0.98 -5.91 -3.63
N SER A 69 0.87 -7.01 -2.92
CA SER A 69 -0.33 -7.86 -2.94
C SER A 69 -1.53 -7.22 -2.24
N CYS A 70 -1.28 -6.36 -1.26
CA CYS A 70 -2.33 -5.69 -0.48
C CYS A 70 -1.78 -4.50 0.32
N GLY A 71 -2.70 -3.73 0.93
CA GLY A 71 -2.35 -2.61 1.81
C GLY A 71 -1.48 -3.01 2.98
N SER A 72 -1.76 -4.16 3.63
CA SER A 72 -0.95 -4.64 4.77
C SER A 72 0.51 -4.89 4.40
N GLU A 73 0.78 -5.43 3.21
CA GLU A 73 2.15 -5.58 2.72
C GLU A 73 2.80 -4.22 2.46
N ALA A 74 2.07 -3.28 1.86
CA ALA A 74 2.58 -1.94 1.59
C ALA A 74 2.92 -1.20 2.88
N ASP A 75 2.05 -1.23 3.88
CA ASP A 75 2.23 -0.61 5.19
C ASP A 75 3.45 -1.20 5.91
N ASN A 76 3.57 -2.52 5.95
CA ASN A 76 4.70 -3.20 6.58
C ASN A 76 6.01 -2.88 5.87
N TRP A 77 6.02 -2.93 4.53
CA TRP A 77 7.21 -2.59 3.77
C TRP A 77 7.67 -1.15 4.02
N ALA A 78 6.73 -0.19 4.04
CA ALA A 78 7.05 1.20 4.33
C ALA A 78 7.61 1.37 5.75
N LEU A 79 6.93 0.84 6.77
CA LEU A 79 7.34 1.00 8.16
C LEU A 79 8.68 0.33 8.44
N PHE A 80 8.86 -0.95 8.12
CA PHE A 80 10.12 -1.64 8.34
C PHE A 80 11.25 -1.07 7.50
N GLY A 81 10.98 -0.75 6.22
CA GLY A 81 11.99 -0.21 5.32
C GLY A 81 12.52 1.15 5.78
N VAL A 82 11.63 2.08 6.18
CA VAL A 82 12.03 3.39 6.67
C VAL A 82 12.70 3.27 8.06
N ALA A 83 12.14 2.47 8.96
CA ALA A 83 12.72 2.23 10.28
C ALA A 83 14.17 1.71 10.18
N ASP A 84 14.42 0.69 9.35
CA ASP A 84 15.78 0.17 9.15
C ASP A 84 16.71 1.16 8.47
N ALA A 85 16.25 1.84 7.41
CA ALA A 85 17.06 2.79 6.67
C ALA A 85 17.46 4.03 7.49
N LEU A 86 16.64 4.43 8.46
CA LEU A 86 16.86 5.63 9.27
C LEU A 86 17.28 5.36 10.72
N LYS A 87 17.52 4.11 11.10
CA LYS A 87 17.83 3.70 12.49
C LYS A 87 19.00 4.47 13.13
N GLU A 88 19.98 4.89 12.34
CA GLU A 88 21.11 5.71 12.82
C GLU A 88 20.76 7.20 13.01
N LYS A 89 19.60 7.63 12.49
CA LYS A 89 19.12 9.02 12.59
C LYS A 89 18.10 9.22 13.70
N GLY A 90 17.39 8.15 14.08
CA GLY A 90 16.37 8.17 15.11
C GLY A 90 15.57 6.87 15.11
N ASN A 91 14.92 6.60 16.22
CA ASN A 91 14.13 5.39 16.46
C ASN A 91 12.70 5.70 16.94
N HIS A 92 12.24 6.94 16.84
CA HIS A 92 10.91 7.35 17.26
C HIS A 92 9.96 7.42 16.05
N ILE A 93 8.83 6.74 16.16
CA ILE A 93 7.78 6.68 15.15
C ILE A 93 6.48 7.18 15.75
N ILE A 94 5.80 8.07 15.06
CA ILE A 94 4.53 8.66 15.50
C ILE A 94 3.42 8.18 14.55
N THR A 95 2.32 7.71 15.11
CA THR A 95 1.13 7.30 14.38
C THR A 95 -0.14 7.64 15.16
N THR A 96 -1.31 7.29 14.67
CA THR A 96 -2.57 7.54 15.39
C THR A 96 -3.08 6.28 16.10
N ALA A 97 -3.92 6.46 17.12
CA ALA A 97 -4.51 5.35 17.87
C ALA A 97 -5.61 4.59 17.09
N ILE A 98 -6.06 5.12 15.96
CA ILE A 98 -7.17 4.55 15.15
C ILE A 98 -6.68 3.89 13.85
N GLU A 99 -5.41 3.65 13.73
CA GLU A 99 -4.83 3.02 12.54
C GLU A 99 -5.35 1.60 12.31
N HIS A 100 -5.24 1.14 11.08
CA HIS A 100 -5.46 -0.26 10.75
C HIS A 100 -4.47 -1.17 11.49
N HIS A 101 -4.87 -2.39 11.82
CA HIS A 101 -4.02 -3.37 12.50
C HIS A 101 -2.67 -3.63 11.81
N ALA A 102 -2.58 -3.45 10.49
CA ALA A 102 -1.30 -3.55 9.76
C ALA A 102 -0.27 -2.52 10.25
N ILE A 103 -0.72 -1.34 10.70
CA ILE A 103 0.14 -0.30 11.30
C ILE A 103 0.37 -0.57 12.78
N LEU A 104 -0.72 -0.80 13.56
CA LEU A 104 -0.64 -0.97 15.01
C LEU A 104 0.24 -2.17 15.41
N HIS A 105 0.01 -3.35 14.81
CA HIS A 105 0.79 -4.54 15.13
C HIS A 105 2.26 -4.41 14.68
N THR A 106 2.52 -3.71 13.57
CA THR A 106 3.88 -3.41 13.15
C THR A 106 4.55 -2.46 14.14
N GLY A 107 3.83 -1.46 14.65
CA GLY A 107 4.31 -0.57 15.71
C GLY A 107 4.68 -1.37 16.98
N GLU A 108 3.78 -2.22 17.48
CA GLU A 108 4.04 -3.11 18.62
C GLU A 108 5.26 -4.02 18.41
N PHE A 109 5.48 -4.48 17.18
CA PHE A 109 6.67 -5.26 16.85
C PHE A 109 7.93 -4.41 16.94
N LEU A 110 7.91 -3.20 16.36
CA LEU A 110 9.04 -2.27 16.37
C LEU A 110 9.40 -1.82 17.80
N GLU A 111 8.42 -1.57 18.67
CA GLU A 111 8.66 -1.30 20.10
C GLU A 111 9.48 -2.40 20.77
N LYS A 112 9.15 -3.68 20.54
CA LYS A 112 9.89 -4.84 21.06
C LYS A 112 11.32 -4.95 20.51
N HIS A 113 11.62 -4.20 19.44
CA HIS A 113 12.91 -4.18 18.76
C HIS A 113 13.68 -2.86 18.94
N GLY A 114 13.30 -2.06 19.95
CA GLY A 114 14.06 -0.88 20.37
C GLY A 114 13.65 0.44 19.71
N TYR A 115 12.50 0.46 19.04
CA TYR A 115 11.90 1.70 18.57
C TYR A 115 10.97 2.29 19.63
N GLU A 116 10.79 3.59 19.63
CA GLU A 116 9.81 4.30 20.43
C GLU A 116 8.58 4.60 19.58
N MET A 117 7.37 4.27 20.06
CA MET A 117 6.13 4.54 19.36
C MET A 117 5.29 5.55 20.14
N THR A 118 4.81 6.58 19.45
CA THR A 118 3.78 7.48 19.97
C THR A 118 2.48 7.28 19.20
N TYR A 119 1.44 6.87 19.92
CA TYR A 119 0.09 6.72 19.36
C TYR A 119 -0.72 7.96 19.73
N LEU A 120 -0.89 8.86 18.77
CA LEU A 120 -1.62 10.11 19.00
C LEU A 120 -3.12 9.83 19.22
N PRO A 121 -3.72 10.44 20.26
CA PRO A 121 -5.15 10.40 20.44
C PRO A 121 -5.85 11.15 19.30
N VAL A 122 -7.08 10.75 19.00
CA VAL A 122 -7.91 11.42 18.00
C VAL A 122 -9.15 12.06 18.66
N LEU A 123 -9.65 13.10 18.03
CA LEU A 123 -10.90 13.75 18.42
C LEU A 123 -12.11 12.86 18.05
N PRO A 124 -13.31 13.15 18.54
CA PRO A 124 -14.51 12.34 18.25
C PRO A 124 -14.86 12.21 16.77
N ASP A 125 -14.40 13.12 15.93
CA ASP A 125 -14.57 13.09 14.47
C ASP A 125 -13.43 12.34 13.73
N GLY A 126 -12.45 11.79 14.47
CA GLY A 126 -11.29 11.07 13.94
C GLY A 126 -10.11 11.96 13.51
N SER A 127 -10.20 13.27 13.67
CA SER A 127 -9.09 14.17 13.38
C SER A 127 -8.06 14.20 14.52
N VAL A 128 -6.82 14.58 14.18
CA VAL A 128 -5.74 14.80 15.15
C VAL A 128 -5.64 16.30 15.43
N ASP A 129 -5.57 16.67 16.71
CA ASP A 129 -5.28 18.05 17.09
C ASP A 129 -3.80 18.36 16.84
N PRO A 130 -3.45 19.33 15.96
CA PRO A 130 -2.06 19.69 15.71
C PRO A 130 -1.29 20.15 16.94
N ALA A 131 -1.97 20.55 18.02
CA ALA A 131 -1.33 20.99 19.26
C ALA A 131 -0.71 19.86 20.10
N VAL A 132 -0.98 18.59 19.75
CA VAL A 132 -0.39 17.41 20.44
C VAL A 132 0.93 16.94 19.86
N PHE A 133 1.44 17.58 18.79
CA PHE A 133 2.75 17.33 18.20
C PHE A 133 3.88 18.07 18.88
#